data_442ba13b23b3952330ce011cf722ec6f
#
_entry.id   442ba13b23b3952330ce011cf722ec6f
#
_cell.length_a   1.000
_cell.length_b   1.000
_cell.length_c   1.000
_cell.angle_alpha   90.00
_cell.angle_beta   90.00
_cell.angle_gamma   90.00
#
_symmetry.space_group_name_H-M   'P 1'
#
loop_
_entity.id
_entity.type
_entity.pdbx_description
1 polymer ?
#
loop_
_entity_poly.entity_id
_entity_poly.type
_entity_poly.pdbx_seq_one_letter_code
_entity_poly.pdbx_strand_id
1 'polypeptide(L)'
;ATESRTSNRRRVLVLGWNHRVPALLEEFAAYPDEGFTIDIVSQVSAARREKSIKAVAPSTEHLEIRQLEFDYTIPACLESVDPASYDNLVLLPSERLKSDVESDARTILGYLLLRELMEETEKAPPVLVELHDPENASLFENRRGDVIVTPLIISRMMARIALRRELRAVFE
;
A
#
# COMPACT_ATOMS: atom_id res chain seq x y z
N ALA A 1 38.27 -2.51 -12.93
CA ALA A 1 37.71 -2.20 -11.62
C ALA A 1 36.19 -2.09 -11.77
N THR A 2 35.48 -3.16 -11.41
CA THR A 2 34.02 -3.22 -11.45
C THR A 2 33.53 -2.57 -10.17
N GLU A 3 33.08 -1.31 -10.25
CA GLU A 3 32.40 -0.67 -9.15
C GLU A 3 31.12 -1.46 -8.83
N SER A 4 31.10 -2.06 -7.66
CA SER A 4 29.94 -2.65 -7.04
C SER A 4 28.87 -1.56 -6.91
N ARG A 5 27.90 -1.54 -7.82
CA ARG A 5 26.64 -0.83 -7.65
C ARG A 5 25.94 -1.47 -6.44
N THR A 6 26.15 -0.92 -5.26
CA THR A 6 25.24 -1.14 -4.12
C THR A 6 23.90 -0.57 -4.57
N SER A 7 23.07 -1.44 -5.11
CA SER A 7 21.68 -1.14 -5.44
C SER A 7 21.01 -0.69 -4.14
N ASN A 8 20.76 0.61 -4.03
CA ASN A 8 19.99 1.17 -2.92
C ASN A 8 18.55 0.72 -3.11
N ARG A 9 18.23 -0.47 -2.60
CA ARG A 9 16.90 -1.05 -2.69
C ARG A 9 15.94 -0.23 -1.85
N ARG A 10 14.83 0.18 -2.44
CA ARG A 10 13.74 0.84 -1.71
C ARG A 10 12.99 -0.16 -0.87
N ARG A 11 12.80 0.16 0.38
CA ARG A 11 12.05 -0.66 1.34
C ARG A 11 10.62 -0.16 1.47
N VAL A 12 9.66 -1.02 1.19
CA VAL A 12 8.23 -0.70 1.29
C VAL A 12 7.58 -1.62 2.33
N LEU A 13 6.85 -1.04 3.26
CA LEU A 13 6.02 -1.77 4.21
C LEU A 13 4.55 -1.65 3.81
N VAL A 14 3.90 -2.78 3.57
CA VAL A 14 2.47 -2.86 3.26
C VAL A 14 1.73 -3.45 4.46
N LEU A 15 0.84 -2.68 5.05
CA LEU A 15 -0.01 -3.08 6.17
C LEU A 15 -1.45 -3.33 5.66
N GLY A 16 -1.91 -4.55 5.80
CA GLY A 16 -3.18 -5.02 5.26
C GLY A 16 -3.04 -5.87 4.01
N TRP A 17 -4.12 -6.54 3.64
CA TRP A 17 -4.18 -7.39 2.46
C TRP A 17 -5.54 -7.32 1.79
N ASN A 18 -5.54 -7.03 0.50
CA ASN A 18 -6.70 -7.11 -0.37
C ASN A 18 -6.31 -7.54 -1.80
N HIS A 19 -7.29 -7.70 -2.69
CA HIS A 19 -7.07 -8.15 -4.08
C HIS A 19 -6.20 -7.19 -4.90
N ARG A 20 -5.98 -5.96 -4.45
CA ARG A 20 -5.13 -4.97 -5.14
C ARG A 20 -3.64 -5.15 -4.86
N VAL A 21 -3.27 -5.84 -3.77
CA VAL A 21 -1.86 -6.05 -3.44
C VAL A 21 -1.09 -6.75 -4.54
N PRO A 22 -1.58 -7.85 -5.16
CA PRO A 22 -0.88 -8.46 -6.28
C PRO A 22 -0.66 -7.50 -7.46
N ALA A 23 -1.65 -6.68 -7.81
CA ALA A 23 -1.52 -5.69 -8.88
C ALA A 23 -0.50 -4.58 -8.52
N LEU A 24 -0.46 -4.16 -7.25
CA LEU A 24 0.54 -3.21 -6.76
C LEU A 24 1.96 -3.79 -6.88
N LEU A 25 2.15 -5.06 -6.58
CA LEU A 25 3.43 -5.75 -6.73
C LEU A 25 3.86 -5.86 -8.21
N GLU A 26 2.91 -6.12 -9.11
CA GLU A 26 3.17 -6.14 -10.56
C GLU A 26 3.66 -4.78 -11.06
N GLU A 27 3.07 -3.68 -10.56
CA GLU A 27 3.53 -2.32 -10.87
C GLU A 27 4.95 -2.07 -10.36
N PHE A 28 5.31 -2.49 -9.15
CA PHE A 28 6.70 -2.41 -8.69
C PHE A 28 7.65 -3.25 -9.55
N ALA A 29 7.19 -4.40 -10.01
CA ALA A 29 7.97 -5.28 -10.88
C ALA A 29 8.23 -4.68 -12.28
N ALA A 30 7.42 -3.74 -12.72
CA ALA A 30 7.60 -3.05 -14.00
C ALA A 30 8.82 -2.12 -14.02
N TYR A 31 9.46 -1.88 -12.87
CA TYR A 31 10.67 -1.04 -12.74
C TYR A 31 11.88 -1.88 -12.30
N PRO A 32 12.45 -2.70 -13.18
CA PRO A 32 13.52 -3.65 -12.82
C PRO A 32 14.84 -2.97 -12.41
N ASP A 33 15.05 -1.75 -12.84
CA ASP A 33 16.24 -0.96 -12.49
C ASP A 33 16.17 -0.40 -11.05
N GLU A 34 14.97 -0.33 -10.49
CA GLU A 34 14.72 0.04 -9.10
C GLU A 34 14.52 -1.24 -8.27
N GLY A 35 15.49 -1.61 -7.46
CA GLY A 35 15.32 -2.76 -6.56
C GLY A 35 14.30 -2.43 -5.47
N PHE A 36 13.35 -3.35 -5.21
CA PHE A 36 12.39 -3.23 -4.11
C PHE A 36 12.51 -4.41 -3.15
N THR A 37 12.45 -4.11 -1.86
CA THR A 37 12.22 -5.07 -0.79
C THR A 37 10.88 -4.71 -0.15
N ILE A 38 9.92 -5.62 -0.20
CA ILE A 38 8.54 -5.36 0.19
C ILE A 38 8.14 -6.31 1.32
N ASP A 39 7.84 -5.76 2.48
CA ASP A 39 7.33 -6.49 3.62
C ASP A 39 5.81 -6.33 3.68
N ILE A 40 5.07 -7.44 3.69
CA ILE A 40 3.61 -7.43 3.71
C ILE A 40 3.14 -8.02 5.03
N VAL A 41 2.45 -7.21 5.82
CA VAL A 41 1.90 -7.58 7.12
C VAL A 41 0.39 -7.79 7.03
N SER A 42 -0.08 -8.95 7.41
CA SER A 42 -1.51 -9.24 7.47
C SER A 42 -1.79 -10.46 8.35
N GLN A 43 -3.00 -10.57 8.87
CA GLN A 43 -3.52 -11.77 9.51
C GLN A 43 -3.98 -12.84 8.50
N VAL A 44 -4.03 -12.53 7.21
CA VAL A 44 -4.23 -13.53 6.16
C VAL A 44 -2.95 -14.35 6.03
N SER A 45 -3.06 -15.68 6.00
CA SER A 45 -1.87 -16.55 5.96
C SER A 45 -0.96 -16.27 4.76
N ALA A 46 0.35 -16.37 4.97
CA ALA A 46 1.37 -16.18 3.95
C ALA A 46 1.12 -17.08 2.74
N ALA A 47 0.80 -18.35 2.97
CA ALA A 47 0.52 -19.31 1.90
C ALA A 47 -0.63 -18.88 0.98
N ARG A 48 -1.72 -18.32 1.56
CA ARG A 48 -2.85 -17.79 0.77
C ARG A 48 -2.44 -16.57 -0.04
N ARG A 49 -1.67 -15.67 0.57
CA ARG A 49 -1.18 -14.46 -0.10
C ARG A 49 -0.21 -14.80 -1.24
N GLU A 50 0.74 -15.69 -1.03
CA GLU A 50 1.66 -16.18 -2.06
C GLU A 50 0.94 -16.84 -3.24
N LYS A 51 -0.06 -17.67 -2.95
CA LYS A 51 -0.90 -18.27 -4.01
C LYS A 51 -1.59 -17.20 -4.84
N SER A 52 -2.12 -16.16 -4.19
CA SER A 52 -2.78 -15.04 -4.88
C SER A 52 -1.80 -14.23 -5.73
N ILE A 53 -0.60 -13.95 -5.22
CA ILE A 53 0.45 -13.24 -5.95
C ILE A 53 0.84 -14.04 -7.20
N LYS A 54 1.15 -15.32 -7.07
CA LYS A 54 1.53 -16.18 -8.20
C LYS A 54 0.46 -16.27 -9.28
N ALA A 55 -0.82 -16.21 -8.90
CA ALA A 55 -1.93 -16.30 -9.85
C ALA A 55 -2.16 -15.01 -10.64
N VAL A 56 -1.88 -13.85 -10.06
CA VAL A 56 -2.23 -12.53 -10.62
C VAL A 56 -1.01 -11.78 -11.13
N ALA A 57 0.12 -11.94 -10.48
CA ALA A 57 1.35 -11.18 -10.72
C ALA A 57 2.56 -12.11 -10.90
N PRO A 58 2.65 -12.87 -11.99
CA PRO A 58 3.75 -13.81 -12.22
C PRO A 58 5.11 -13.12 -12.44
N SER A 59 5.12 -11.84 -12.82
CA SER A 59 6.34 -11.06 -13.09
C SER A 59 7.08 -10.62 -11.83
N THR A 60 6.60 -10.95 -10.64
CA THR A 60 7.16 -10.50 -9.36
C THR A 60 8.32 -11.34 -8.82
N GLU A 61 8.78 -12.35 -9.54
CA GLU A 61 9.83 -13.28 -9.08
C GLU A 61 11.16 -12.59 -8.73
N HIS A 62 11.44 -11.44 -9.32
CA HIS A 62 12.65 -10.66 -9.04
C HIS A 62 12.50 -9.65 -7.88
N LEU A 63 11.29 -9.49 -7.34
CA LEU A 63 11.06 -8.69 -6.15
C LEU A 63 11.42 -9.50 -4.90
N GLU A 64 12.03 -8.83 -3.94
CA GLU A 64 12.23 -9.41 -2.62
C GLU A 64 10.98 -9.14 -1.76
N ILE A 65 10.12 -10.17 -1.62
CA ILE A 65 8.87 -10.06 -0.89
C ILE A 65 8.95 -10.92 0.37
N ARG A 66 8.71 -10.29 1.54
CA ARG A 66 8.63 -10.97 2.82
C ARG A 66 7.20 -10.92 3.36
N GLN A 67 6.67 -12.08 3.71
CA GLN A 67 5.33 -12.24 4.24
C GLN A 67 5.37 -12.33 5.76
N LEU A 68 4.73 -11.40 6.46
CA LEU A 68 4.66 -11.35 7.92
C LEU A 68 3.21 -11.56 8.36
N GLU A 69 3.00 -12.52 9.28
CA GLU A 69 1.66 -12.89 9.76
C GLU A 69 1.46 -12.37 11.18
N PHE A 70 0.93 -11.15 11.31
CA PHE A 70 0.51 -10.61 12.59
C PHE A 70 -0.53 -9.49 12.43
N ASP A 71 -1.08 -9.06 13.54
CA ASP A 71 -2.01 -7.94 13.60
C ASP A 71 -1.26 -6.63 13.82
N TYR A 72 -1.18 -5.79 12.78
CA TYR A 72 -0.51 -4.49 12.85
C TYR A 72 -1.23 -3.46 13.75
N THR A 73 -2.45 -3.76 14.21
CA THR A 73 -3.15 -2.91 15.19
C THR A 73 -2.72 -3.18 16.64
N ILE A 74 -1.83 -4.16 16.85
CA ILE A 74 -1.18 -4.40 18.13
C ILE A 74 0.14 -3.63 18.15
N PRO A 75 0.31 -2.62 19.04
CA PRO A 75 1.47 -1.73 19.03
C PRO A 75 2.81 -2.47 19.04
N ALA A 76 2.99 -3.45 19.93
CA ALA A 76 4.23 -4.22 20.03
C ALA A 76 4.56 -5.00 18.73
N CYS A 77 3.55 -5.48 18.01
CA CYS A 77 3.74 -6.16 16.72
C CYS A 77 4.18 -5.17 15.64
N LEU A 78 3.55 -3.99 15.59
CA LEU A 78 3.90 -2.95 14.64
C LEU A 78 5.30 -2.37 14.91
N GLU A 79 5.65 -2.16 16.18
CA GLU A 79 6.98 -1.71 16.61
C GLU A 79 8.08 -2.70 16.18
N SER A 80 7.80 -4.00 16.23
CA SER A 80 8.77 -5.05 15.90
C SER A 80 9.30 -5.01 14.47
N VAL A 81 8.61 -4.37 13.53
CA VAL A 81 9.05 -4.22 12.14
C VAL A 81 9.80 -2.91 11.89
N ASP A 82 9.94 -2.05 12.90
CA ASP A 82 10.61 -0.76 12.80
C ASP A 82 10.13 0.08 11.58
N PRO A 83 8.91 0.61 11.61
CA PRO A 83 8.32 1.31 10.46
C PRO A 83 9.15 2.50 9.97
N ALA A 84 9.89 3.16 10.85
CA ALA A 84 10.75 4.29 10.51
C ALA A 84 11.92 3.92 9.58
N SER A 85 12.29 2.64 9.52
CA SER A 85 13.37 2.14 8.67
C SER A 85 13.00 1.91 7.21
N TYR A 86 11.74 2.11 6.84
CA TYR A 86 11.26 1.97 5.45
C TYR A 86 11.30 3.31 4.71
N ASP A 87 11.32 3.23 3.38
CA ASP A 87 11.25 4.42 2.52
C ASP A 87 9.81 4.86 2.27
N ASN A 88 8.86 3.92 2.27
CA ASN A 88 7.44 4.16 2.08
C ASN A 88 6.60 3.18 2.89
N LEU A 89 5.48 3.66 3.41
CA LEU A 89 4.49 2.87 4.13
C LEU A 89 3.16 2.92 3.37
N VAL A 90 2.50 1.77 3.24
CA VAL A 90 1.20 1.66 2.56
C VAL A 90 0.23 0.95 3.48
N LEU A 91 -0.90 1.58 3.81
CA LEU A 91 -1.98 0.98 4.56
C LEU A 91 -3.16 0.71 3.64
N LEU A 92 -3.63 -0.53 3.66
CA LEU A 92 -4.72 -0.99 2.81
C LEU A 92 -5.85 -1.59 3.66
N PRO A 93 -7.11 -1.33 3.30
CA PRO A 93 -8.25 -2.00 3.92
C PRO A 93 -8.15 -3.52 3.72
N SER A 94 -8.52 -4.28 4.75
CA SER A 94 -8.44 -5.74 4.71
C SER A 94 -9.75 -6.36 4.21
N GLU A 95 -9.68 -7.17 3.17
CA GLU A 95 -10.83 -7.94 2.66
C GLU A 95 -11.32 -9.04 3.61
N ARG A 96 -10.56 -9.33 4.66
CA ARG A 96 -10.99 -10.28 5.68
C ARG A 96 -12.19 -9.79 6.48
N LEU A 97 -12.39 -8.49 6.53
CA LEU A 97 -13.48 -7.87 7.27
C LEU A 97 -14.73 -7.78 6.39
N LYS A 98 -15.90 -7.98 7.02
CA LYS A 98 -17.17 -8.01 6.29
C LYS A 98 -17.79 -6.63 6.07
N SER A 99 -17.24 -5.59 6.71
CA SER A 99 -17.75 -4.24 6.68
C SER A 99 -16.65 -3.26 6.27
N ASP A 100 -16.95 -2.38 5.33
CA ASP A 100 -16.05 -1.30 4.91
C ASP A 100 -15.76 -0.35 6.08
N VAL A 101 -16.75 -0.13 6.96
CA VAL A 101 -16.60 0.71 8.16
C VAL A 101 -15.56 0.12 9.12
N GLU A 102 -15.63 -1.19 9.38
CA GLU A 102 -14.66 -1.88 10.23
C GLU A 102 -13.28 -1.89 9.59
N SER A 103 -13.22 -2.09 8.28
CA SER A 103 -11.98 -2.08 7.53
C SER A 103 -11.29 -0.72 7.57
N ASP A 104 -12.04 0.36 7.34
CA ASP A 104 -11.53 1.73 7.44
C ASP A 104 -11.10 2.05 8.87
N ALA A 105 -11.87 1.66 9.88
CA ALA A 105 -11.53 1.89 11.28
C ALA A 105 -10.18 1.24 11.65
N ARG A 106 -9.92 0.01 11.18
CA ARG A 106 -8.63 -0.66 11.40
C ARG A 106 -7.49 0.05 10.66
N THR A 107 -7.73 0.50 9.44
CA THR A 107 -6.74 1.25 8.65
C THR A 107 -6.40 2.57 9.34
N ILE A 108 -7.39 3.28 9.84
CA ILE A 108 -7.21 4.53 10.59
C ILE A 108 -6.43 4.27 11.89
N LEU A 109 -6.78 3.23 12.64
CA LEU A 109 -6.05 2.84 13.84
C LEU A 109 -4.59 2.54 13.53
N GLY A 110 -4.30 1.76 12.49
CA GLY A 110 -2.93 1.47 12.04
C GLY A 110 -2.16 2.74 11.70
N TYR A 111 -2.80 3.70 11.03
CA TYR A 111 -2.19 5.00 10.74
C TYR A 111 -1.85 5.79 12.01
N LEU A 112 -2.76 5.84 12.98
CA LEU A 112 -2.53 6.54 14.25
C LEU A 112 -1.37 5.92 15.03
N LEU A 113 -1.30 4.57 15.08
CA LEU A 113 -0.19 3.86 15.71
C LEU A 113 1.15 4.14 15.02
N LEU A 114 1.19 4.13 13.68
CA LEU A 114 2.38 4.51 12.93
C LEU A 114 2.83 5.92 13.25
N ARG A 115 1.89 6.85 13.34
CA ARG A 115 2.18 8.25 13.68
C ARG A 115 2.78 8.39 15.08
N GLU A 116 2.22 7.68 16.05
CA GLU A 116 2.74 7.66 17.42
C GLU A 116 4.16 7.09 17.47
N LEU A 117 4.39 5.93 16.83
CA LEU A 117 5.70 5.29 16.78
C LEU A 117 6.79 6.14 16.07
N MET A 118 6.38 6.99 15.14
CA MET A 118 7.30 7.81 14.36
C MET A 118 7.29 9.30 14.78
N GLU A 119 6.65 9.65 15.89
CA GLU A 119 6.49 11.05 16.30
C GLU A 119 7.82 11.77 16.48
N GLU A 120 8.81 11.10 17.05
CA GLU A 120 10.15 11.65 17.28
C GLU A 120 11.12 11.44 16.11
N THR A 121 10.67 10.83 15.01
CA THR A 121 11.51 10.56 13.84
C THR A 121 11.65 11.81 12.97
N GLU A 122 12.85 12.37 12.85
CA GLU A 122 13.09 13.59 12.06
C GLU A 122 12.67 13.46 10.58
N LYS A 123 12.90 12.29 10.00
CA LYS A 123 12.54 11.96 8.60
C LYS A 123 11.63 10.74 8.57
N ALA A 124 10.41 10.91 9.09
CA ALA A 124 9.42 9.85 8.99
C ALA A 124 9.08 9.56 7.52
N PRO A 125 9.02 8.26 7.12
CA PRO A 125 8.64 7.90 5.76
C PRO A 125 7.22 8.36 5.43
N PRO A 126 6.92 8.65 4.15
CA PRO A 126 5.57 8.98 3.72
C PRO A 126 4.65 7.76 3.91
N VAL A 127 3.42 8.04 4.31
CA VAL A 127 2.39 7.03 4.56
C VAL A 127 1.27 7.23 3.56
N LEU A 128 1.07 6.25 2.69
CA LEU A 128 -0.07 6.19 1.78
C LEU A 128 -1.18 5.36 2.44
N VAL A 129 -2.37 5.93 2.52
CA VAL A 129 -3.53 5.28 3.16
C VAL A 129 -4.66 5.13 2.15
N GLU A 130 -5.16 3.92 1.99
CA GLU A 130 -6.37 3.65 1.22
C GLU A 130 -7.59 3.56 2.15
N LEU A 131 -8.69 4.20 1.76
CA LEU A 131 -9.97 4.16 2.45
C LEU A 131 -11.11 3.86 1.48
N HIS A 132 -12.18 3.24 1.99
CA HIS A 132 -13.42 3.02 1.25
C HIS A 132 -14.36 4.22 1.32
N ASP A 133 -14.47 4.83 2.50
CA ASP A 133 -15.40 5.93 2.76
C ASP A 133 -14.73 7.30 2.58
N PRO A 134 -15.24 8.12 1.63
CA PRO A 134 -14.75 9.49 1.43
C PRO A 134 -14.83 10.38 2.68
N GLU A 135 -15.82 10.17 3.54
CA GLU A 135 -16.02 10.99 4.75
C GLU A 135 -14.85 10.83 5.72
N ASN A 136 -14.26 9.63 5.77
CA ASN A 136 -13.11 9.34 6.61
C ASN A 136 -11.83 10.09 6.17
N ALA A 137 -11.76 10.57 4.92
CA ALA A 137 -10.61 11.31 4.43
C ALA A 137 -10.37 12.62 5.20
N SER A 138 -11.42 13.23 5.73
CA SER A 138 -11.34 14.45 6.54
C SER A 138 -10.50 14.28 7.82
N LEU A 139 -10.39 13.07 8.35
CA LEU A 139 -9.57 12.74 9.52
C LEU A 139 -8.06 12.94 9.27
N PHE A 140 -7.65 13.04 8.00
CA PHE A 140 -6.26 13.18 7.57
C PHE A 140 -5.95 14.60 7.08
N GLU A 141 -6.93 15.51 7.05
CA GLU A 141 -6.82 16.88 6.57
C GLU A 141 -5.78 17.64 7.31
N ASN A 142 -4.82 17.95 7.45
CA ASN A 142 -3.76 18.61 8.23
C ASN A 142 -2.64 17.67 8.68
N ARG A 143 -2.58 16.45 8.12
CA ARG A 143 -1.57 15.48 8.50
C ARG A 143 -0.68 15.13 7.29
N ARG A 144 0.59 14.83 7.55
CA ARG A 144 1.55 14.39 6.52
C ARG A 144 1.21 12.95 6.10
N GLY A 145 0.32 12.80 5.15
CA GLY A 145 -0.02 11.50 4.57
C GLY A 145 -0.86 11.69 3.32
N ASP A 146 -0.65 10.88 2.32
CA ASP A 146 -1.46 10.85 1.11
C ASP A 146 -2.60 9.85 1.33
N VAL A 147 -3.84 10.33 1.24
CA VAL A 147 -5.03 9.51 1.37
C VAL A 147 -5.63 9.25 -0.01
N ILE A 148 -5.82 7.98 -0.31
CA ILE A 148 -6.50 7.53 -1.50
C ILE A 148 -7.88 7.02 -1.11
N VAL A 149 -8.92 7.63 -1.67
CA VAL A 149 -10.29 7.13 -1.55
C VAL A 149 -10.64 6.44 -2.85
N THR A 150 -10.65 5.12 -2.82
CA THR A 150 -10.79 4.29 -4.03
C THR A 150 -12.04 4.62 -4.86
N PRO A 151 -13.26 4.77 -4.28
CA PRO A 151 -14.43 5.11 -5.07
C PRO A 151 -14.31 6.44 -5.82
N LEU A 152 -13.67 7.45 -5.22
CA LEU A 152 -13.47 8.76 -5.85
C LEU A 152 -12.49 8.68 -7.02
N ILE A 153 -11.42 7.91 -6.88
CA ILE A 153 -10.43 7.72 -7.95
C ILE A 153 -11.07 7.02 -9.13
N ILE A 154 -11.79 5.92 -8.89
CA ILE A 154 -12.48 5.17 -9.94
C ILE A 154 -13.48 6.08 -10.67
N SER A 155 -14.30 6.84 -9.94
CA SER A 155 -15.27 7.76 -10.54
C SER A 155 -14.59 8.82 -11.39
N ARG A 156 -13.47 9.40 -10.94
CA ARG A 156 -12.69 10.37 -11.71
C ARG A 156 -12.08 9.76 -12.97
N MET A 157 -11.56 8.54 -12.88
CA MET A 157 -11.00 7.83 -14.02
C MET A 157 -12.10 7.51 -15.06
N MET A 158 -13.25 7.02 -14.61
CA MET A 158 -14.39 6.74 -15.49
C MET A 158 -14.86 8.00 -16.22
N ALA A 159 -15.00 9.11 -15.51
CA ALA A 159 -15.37 10.40 -16.11
C ALA A 159 -14.34 10.85 -17.16
N ARG A 160 -13.05 10.74 -16.88
CA ARG A 160 -11.99 11.09 -17.85
C ARG A 160 -12.00 10.19 -19.09
N ILE A 161 -12.27 8.91 -18.95
CA ILE A 161 -12.37 7.98 -20.07
C ILE A 161 -13.60 8.30 -20.92
N ALA A 162 -14.75 8.57 -20.30
CA ALA A 162 -15.98 8.97 -21.00
C ALA A 162 -15.78 10.25 -21.80
N LEU A 163 -15.20 11.29 -21.19
CA LEU A 163 -14.89 12.56 -21.86
C LEU A 163 -13.94 12.38 -23.06
N ARG A 164 -12.95 11.50 -22.97
CA ARG A 164 -12.05 11.21 -24.09
C ARG A 164 -12.73 10.52 -25.26
N ARG A 165 -13.75 9.69 -25.03
CA ARG A 165 -14.56 9.06 -26.09
C ARG A 165 -15.44 10.07 -26.81
N GLU A 166 -16.04 11.00 -26.07
CA GLU A 166 -16.82 12.10 -26.69
C GLU A 166 -15.94 13.01 -27.55
N LEU A 167 -14.72 13.32 -27.11
CA LEU A 167 -13.78 14.09 -27.91
C LEU A 167 -13.36 13.38 -29.20
N ARG A 168 -13.29 12.04 -29.23
CA ARG A 168 -13.02 11.28 -30.45
C ARG A 168 -14.14 11.38 -31.45
N ALA A 169 -15.40 11.38 -31.01
CA ALA A 169 -16.57 11.50 -31.87
C ALA A 169 -16.73 12.92 -32.48
N VAL A 170 -16.04 13.91 -31.94
CA VAL A 170 -16.06 15.30 -32.48
C VAL A 170 -15.01 15.50 -33.60
N PHE A 171 -14.02 14.61 -33.69
CA PHE A 171 -12.93 14.72 -34.67
C PHE A 171 -12.98 13.67 -35.80
N GLU A 172 -14.04 12.83 -35.86
CA GLU A 172 -14.42 11.99 -36.98
C GLU A 172 -15.56 12.64 -37.81
#